data_8da235231979954025d5177c939ff1da
#
_entry.id   8da235231979954025d5177c939ff1da
#
_cell.length_a   1.000
_cell.length_b   1.000
_cell.length_c   1.000
_cell.angle_alpha   90.00
_cell.angle_beta   90.00
_cell.angle_gamma   90.00
#
_symmetry.space_group_name_H-M   'P 1'
#
loop_
_entity.id
_entity.type
_entity.pdbx_description
1 polymer ?
#
loop_
_entity_poly.entity_id
_entity_poly.type
_entity_poly.pdbx_seq_one_letter_code
_entity_poly.pdbx_strand_id
1 'polypeptide(L)'
;MQKSFWDDLPTQFKAFEVNSLTKACKDCGIEQPLDNFDTQYFRSDGSKSPRNTCRTCKRHQQKIIRKLLKENGPPPDICDCCGNVSSDSINIVIDHCHTTDKFRGWLCNSCNVASGHLGDKPETIMKLYEYMIKEK
;
A
#
# COMPACT_ATOMS: atom_id res chain seq x y z
N MET A 1 6.69 51.34 -12.27
CA MET A 1 6.41 49.95 -11.94
C MET A 1 4.90 49.72 -11.97
N GLN A 2 4.41 48.93 -12.90
CA GLN A 2 3.01 48.51 -12.89
C GLN A 2 2.79 47.54 -11.76
N LYS A 3 1.95 47.89 -10.78
CA LYS A 3 1.51 46.94 -9.76
C LYS A 3 0.72 45.80 -10.45
N SER A 4 1.03 44.55 -10.14
CA SER A 4 0.28 43.40 -10.60
C SER A 4 -1.12 43.40 -9.98
N PHE A 5 -2.15 43.06 -10.75
CA PHE A 5 -3.52 42.85 -10.27
C PHE A 5 -3.60 41.96 -9.02
N TRP A 6 -2.58 41.09 -8.81
CA TRP A 6 -2.49 40.16 -7.70
C TRP A 6 -2.01 40.78 -6.38
N ASP A 7 -1.45 42.00 -6.41
CA ASP A 7 -0.90 42.64 -5.20
C ASP A 7 -1.99 43.27 -4.33
N ASP A 8 -3.16 43.55 -4.89
CA ASP A 8 -4.30 44.25 -4.22
C ASP A 8 -5.41 43.25 -3.77
N LEU A 9 -5.22 41.93 -3.94
CA LEU A 9 -6.21 40.96 -3.48
C LEU A 9 -6.21 40.84 -1.95
N PRO A 10 -7.39 40.85 -1.28
CA PRO A 10 -7.50 40.63 0.15
C PRO A 10 -6.84 39.31 0.55
N THR A 11 -6.21 39.29 1.71
CA THR A 11 -5.43 38.11 2.24
C THR A 11 -6.25 36.80 2.26
N GLN A 12 -7.58 36.93 2.40
CA GLN A 12 -8.50 35.80 2.34
C GLN A 12 -8.59 35.13 0.95
N PHE A 13 -8.25 35.84 -0.14
CA PHE A 13 -8.18 35.25 -1.49
C PHE A 13 -6.81 34.64 -1.79
N LYS A 14 -5.74 35.09 -1.14
CA LYS A 14 -4.40 34.50 -1.24
C LYS A 14 -4.32 33.11 -0.57
N ALA A 15 -5.21 32.83 0.39
CA ALA A 15 -5.33 31.53 1.02
C ALA A 15 -6.06 30.48 0.15
N PHE A 16 -6.70 30.87 -0.96
CA PHE A 16 -7.49 29.97 -1.80
C PHE A 16 -6.69 29.30 -2.93
N GLU A 17 -5.41 29.63 -3.12
CA GLU A 17 -4.56 29.06 -4.17
C GLU A 17 -3.79 27.82 -3.75
N VAL A 18 -3.96 27.32 -2.55
CA VAL A 18 -3.48 25.98 -2.18
C VAL A 18 -4.68 25.04 -2.12
N ASN A 19 -5.32 24.85 -3.26
CA ASN A 19 -6.13 23.66 -3.46
C ASN A 19 -5.15 22.48 -3.61
N SER A 20 -4.42 22.20 -2.55
CA SER A 20 -3.62 20.98 -2.45
C SER A 20 -4.63 19.84 -2.46
N LEU A 21 -4.80 19.22 -3.63
CA LEU A 21 -5.55 18.00 -3.75
C LEU A 21 -5.08 17.07 -2.64
N THR A 22 -6.00 16.67 -1.77
CA THR A 22 -5.74 15.78 -0.64
C THR A 22 -6.25 14.39 -0.92
N LYS A 23 -5.74 13.41 -0.19
CA LYS A 23 -6.17 12.02 -0.24
C LYS A 23 -6.00 11.39 1.13
N ALA A 24 -6.97 10.57 1.55
CA ALA A 24 -6.84 9.76 2.73
C ALA A 24 -5.88 8.58 2.47
N CYS A 25 -4.94 8.38 3.38
CA CYS A 25 -4.04 7.24 3.33
C CYS A 25 -4.79 5.96 3.74
N LYS A 26 -4.64 4.89 2.96
CA LYS A 26 -5.27 3.58 3.24
C LYS A 26 -4.87 3.02 4.62
N ASP A 27 -3.62 3.24 5.05
CA ASP A 27 -3.09 2.59 6.25
C ASP A 27 -3.33 3.39 7.53
N CYS A 28 -3.17 4.72 7.51
CA CYS A 28 -3.39 5.55 8.70
C CYS A 28 -4.71 6.32 8.70
N GLY A 29 -5.45 6.32 7.59
CA GLY A 29 -6.73 7.04 7.46
C GLY A 29 -6.61 8.57 7.41
N ILE A 30 -5.41 9.13 7.58
CA ILE A 30 -5.22 10.59 7.64
C ILE A 30 -5.27 11.18 6.24
N GLU A 31 -6.07 12.22 6.08
CA GLU A 31 -6.12 13.02 4.87
C GLU A 31 -4.87 13.90 4.75
N GLN A 32 -4.17 13.82 3.63
CA GLN A 32 -2.87 14.47 3.42
C GLN A 32 -2.75 14.98 1.98
N PRO A 33 -1.91 16.01 1.75
CA PRO A 33 -1.58 16.47 0.40
C PRO A 33 -1.07 15.32 -0.49
N LEU A 34 -1.40 15.35 -1.78
CA LEU A 34 -0.96 14.31 -2.74
C LEU A 34 0.56 14.18 -2.81
N ASP A 35 1.31 15.23 -2.50
CA ASP A 35 2.78 15.21 -2.46
C ASP A 35 3.34 14.29 -1.37
N ASN A 36 2.53 13.89 -0.38
CA ASN A 36 2.91 12.90 0.63
C ASN A 36 2.77 11.45 0.15
N PHE A 37 2.35 11.25 -1.10
CA PHE A 37 2.21 9.94 -1.71
C PHE A 37 3.17 9.78 -2.88
N ASP A 38 3.72 8.56 -3.06
CA ASP A 38 4.51 8.25 -4.24
C ASP A 38 3.60 8.14 -5.47
N THR A 39 4.14 8.45 -6.64
CA THR A 39 3.45 8.22 -7.91
C THR A 39 3.39 6.72 -8.20
N GLN A 40 2.21 6.23 -8.53
CA GLN A 40 2.00 4.86 -8.97
C GLN A 40 2.22 4.73 -10.48
N TYR A 41 1.59 5.61 -11.26
CA TYR A 41 1.75 5.74 -12.71
C TYR A 41 1.35 7.14 -13.16
N PHE A 42 1.67 7.48 -14.39
CA PHE A 42 1.18 8.69 -15.05
C PHE A 42 -0.02 8.33 -15.92
N ARG A 43 -1.07 9.16 -15.84
CA ARG A 43 -2.24 9.03 -16.70
C ARG A 43 -1.94 9.52 -18.12
N SER A 44 -2.82 9.25 -19.06
CA SER A 44 -2.70 9.69 -20.47
C SER A 44 -2.65 11.22 -20.62
N ASP A 45 -3.24 11.97 -19.67
CA ASP A 45 -3.22 13.43 -19.60
C ASP A 45 -1.94 14.00 -18.95
N GLY A 46 -0.97 13.14 -18.59
CA GLY A 46 0.27 13.51 -17.92
C GLY A 46 0.14 13.72 -16.41
N SER A 47 -1.06 13.63 -15.83
CA SER A 47 -1.25 13.76 -14.39
C SER A 47 -0.73 12.53 -13.64
N LYS A 48 -0.24 12.75 -12.39
CA LYS A 48 0.25 11.69 -11.52
C LYS A 48 -0.91 10.97 -10.84
N SER A 49 -0.90 9.64 -10.86
CA SER A 49 -1.76 8.82 -10.01
C SER A 49 -1.03 8.49 -8.71
N PRO A 50 -1.47 9.02 -7.56
CA PRO A 50 -0.80 8.76 -6.29
C PRO A 50 -1.11 7.34 -5.79
N ARG A 51 -0.16 6.71 -5.12
CA ARG A 51 -0.38 5.45 -4.39
C ARG A 51 -1.40 5.63 -3.27
N ASN A 52 -1.94 4.52 -2.76
CA ASN A 52 -2.95 4.56 -1.71
C ASN A 52 -2.36 4.70 -0.30
N THR A 53 -1.07 4.42 -0.13
CA THR A 53 -0.33 4.51 1.13
C THR A 53 0.60 5.72 1.11
N CYS A 54 0.56 6.56 2.14
CA CYS A 54 1.46 7.70 2.26
C CYS A 54 2.92 7.26 2.51
N ARG A 55 3.87 8.14 2.20
CA ARG A 55 5.31 7.86 2.35
C ARG A 55 5.71 7.50 3.78
N THR A 56 5.06 8.08 4.78
CA THR A 56 5.34 7.79 6.19
C THR A 56 4.97 6.36 6.54
N CYS A 57 3.75 5.93 6.20
CA CYS A 57 3.31 4.54 6.40
C CYS A 57 4.16 3.56 5.60
N LYS A 58 4.49 3.88 4.34
CA LYS A 58 5.39 3.06 3.53
C LYS A 58 6.76 2.87 4.16
N ARG A 59 7.38 3.95 4.69
CA ARG A 59 8.66 3.85 5.40
C ARG A 59 8.57 3.01 6.66
N HIS A 60 7.45 3.12 7.40
CA HIS A 60 7.19 2.30 8.57
C HIS A 60 7.14 0.82 8.19
N GLN A 61 6.34 0.44 7.20
CA GLN A 61 6.26 -0.93 6.68
C GLN A 61 7.63 -1.46 6.23
N GLN A 62 8.42 -0.65 5.53
CA GLN A 62 9.77 -1.03 5.11
C GLN A 62 10.71 -1.29 6.29
N LYS A 63 10.58 -0.54 7.39
CA LYS A 63 11.36 -0.80 8.61
C LYS A 63 10.99 -2.15 9.25
N ILE A 64 9.69 -2.45 9.31
CA ILE A 64 9.19 -3.73 9.82
C ILE A 64 9.74 -4.88 8.96
N ILE A 65 9.58 -4.81 7.64
CA ILE A 65 10.07 -5.83 6.71
C ILE A 65 11.59 -6.05 6.88
N ARG A 66 12.38 -4.98 6.95
CA ARG A 66 13.85 -5.11 7.15
C ARG A 66 14.20 -5.77 8.47
N LYS A 67 13.48 -5.44 9.55
CA LYS A 67 13.65 -6.07 10.86
C LYS A 67 13.35 -7.56 10.77
N LEU A 68 12.20 -7.92 10.22
CA LEU A 68 11.77 -9.30 10.10
C LEU A 68 12.69 -10.13 9.19
N LEU A 69 13.18 -9.57 8.10
CA LEU A 69 14.19 -10.21 7.23
C LEU A 69 15.49 -10.50 7.98
N LYS A 70 15.92 -9.57 8.83
CA LYS A 70 17.12 -9.76 9.66
C LYS A 70 16.94 -10.89 10.70
N GLU A 71 15.74 -11.00 11.26
CA GLU A 71 15.40 -11.98 12.30
C GLU A 71 15.13 -13.37 11.75
N ASN A 72 14.54 -13.47 10.54
CA ASN A 72 14.08 -14.75 9.97
C ASN A 72 14.93 -15.25 8.80
N GLY A 73 15.94 -14.47 8.38
CA GLY A 73 16.85 -14.87 7.30
C GLY A 73 16.30 -14.63 5.90
N PRO A 74 16.97 -15.15 4.87
CA PRO A 74 16.56 -15.03 3.48
C PRO A 74 15.30 -15.85 3.18
N PRO A 75 14.54 -15.50 2.11
CA PRO A 75 13.37 -16.28 1.70
C PRO A 75 13.79 -17.71 1.30
N PRO A 76 13.00 -18.73 1.69
CA PRO A 76 13.13 -20.08 1.19
C PRO A 76 12.65 -20.17 -0.26
N ASP A 77 12.87 -21.32 -0.89
CA ASP A 77 12.43 -21.54 -2.27
C ASP A 77 10.96 -21.94 -2.40
N ILE A 78 10.25 -22.15 -1.29
CA ILE A 78 8.90 -22.73 -1.28
C ILE A 78 7.95 -21.78 -0.54
N CYS A 79 6.76 -21.58 -1.12
CA CYS A 79 5.66 -20.85 -0.49
C CYS A 79 5.01 -21.68 0.63
N ASP A 80 4.93 -21.12 1.84
CA ASP A 80 4.32 -21.80 3.00
C ASP A 80 2.81 -22.05 2.84
N CYS A 81 2.15 -21.33 1.94
CA CYS A 81 0.71 -21.48 1.72
C CYS A 81 0.36 -22.48 0.62
N CYS A 82 0.87 -22.30 -0.60
CA CYS A 82 0.48 -23.11 -1.76
C CYS A 82 1.54 -24.13 -2.21
N GLY A 83 2.73 -24.12 -1.60
CA GLY A 83 3.82 -25.02 -1.97
C GLY A 83 4.51 -24.71 -3.30
N ASN A 84 4.17 -23.60 -3.97
CA ASN A 84 4.84 -23.21 -5.20
C ASN A 84 6.31 -22.91 -4.94
N VAL A 85 7.17 -23.39 -5.85
CA VAL A 85 8.62 -23.17 -5.82
C VAL A 85 8.95 -21.84 -6.48
N SER A 86 9.93 -21.13 -5.93
CA SER A 86 10.45 -19.88 -6.50
C SER A 86 11.02 -20.09 -7.92
N SER A 87 10.80 -19.12 -8.80
CA SER A 87 11.27 -19.11 -10.19
C SER A 87 11.41 -17.68 -10.68
N ASP A 88 11.83 -17.48 -11.93
CA ASP A 88 11.91 -16.13 -12.54
C ASP A 88 10.58 -15.35 -12.50
N SER A 89 9.44 -16.07 -12.47
CA SER A 89 8.10 -15.51 -12.40
C SER A 89 7.43 -15.58 -11.02
N ILE A 90 8.01 -16.32 -10.06
CA ILE A 90 7.46 -16.57 -8.72
C ILE A 90 8.46 -16.12 -7.66
N ASN A 91 8.22 -14.96 -7.08
CA ASN A 91 9.00 -14.47 -5.95
C ASN A 91 8.36 -14.90 -4.63
N ILE A 92 9.18 -15.36 -3.68
CA ILE A 92 8.78 -15.59 -2.31
C ILE A 92 9.08 -14.34 -1.49
N VAL A 93 8.10 -13.84 -0.79
CA VAL A 93 8.17 -12.63 0.03
C VAL A 93 7.84 -12.93 1.48
N ILE A 94 8.37 -12.10 2.38
CA ILE A 94 8.05 -12.21 3.79
C ILE A 94 6.62 -11.75 4.04
N ASP A 95 5.89 -12.53 4.85
CA ASP A 95 4.54 -12.20 5.29
C ASP A 95 4.51 -11.94 6.79
N HIS A 96 3.69 -10.99 7.20
CA HIS A 96 3.52 -10.61 8.60
C HIS A 96 2.10 -10.13 8.90
N CYS A 97 1.70 -10.23 10.14
CA CYS A 97 0.42 -9.69 10.60
C CYS A 97 0.47 -8.16 10.64
N HIS A 98 -0.38 -7.50 9.87
CA HIS A 98 -0.44 -6.03 9.79
C HIS A 98 -0.93 -5.34 11.07
N THR A 99 -1.50 -6.09 12.00
CA THR A 99 -1.97 -5.56 13.31
C THR A 99 -0.88 -5.66 14.38
N THR A 100 -0.08 -6.73 14.34
CA THR A 100 0.91 -7.03 15.40
C THR A 100 2.35 -6.92 14.94
N ASP A 101 2.58 -6.72 13.65
CA ASP A 101 3.88 -6.72 12.97
C ASP A 101 4.69 -8.02 13.16
N LYS A 102 4.04 -9.10 13.58
CA LYS A 102 4.69 -10.39 13.79
C LYS A 102 4.83 -11.17 12.50
N PHE A 103 5.97 -11.80 12.32
CA PHE A 103 6.22 -12.73 11.23
C PHE A 103 5.19 -13.86 11.21
N ARG A 104 4.65 -14.19 10.03
CA ARG A 104 3.72 -15.30 9.81
C ARG A 104 4.33 -16.42 8.97
N GLY A 105 5.15 -16.06 8.01
CA GLY A 105 5.74 -17.04 7.09
C GLY A 105 6.23 -16.40 5.80
N TRP A 106 6.40 -17.23 4.77
CA TRP A 106 6.90 -16.87 3.46
C TRP A 106 5.88 -17.23 2.38
N LEU A 107 5.43 -16.25 1.66
CA LEU A 107 4.40 -16.43 0.63
C LEU A 107 4.92 -16.08 -0.76
N CYS A 108 4.45 -16.81 -1.78
CA CYS A 108 4.57 -16.31 -3.15
C CYS A 108 3.72 -15.06 -3.36
N ASN A 109 4.06 -14.26 -4.36
CA ASN A 109 3.33 -13.03 -4.67
C ASN A 109 1.82 -13.24 -4.82
N SER A 110 1.40 -14.35 -5.45
CA SER A 110 -0.03 -14.65 -5.66
C SER A 110 -0.76 -14.86 -4.32
N CYS A 111 -0.20 -15.65 -3.41
CA CYS A 111 -0.79 -15.89 -2.09
C CYS A 111 -0.81 -14.61 -1.25
N ASN A 112 0.27 -13.83 -1.27
CA ASN A 112 0.35 -12.57 -0.54
C ASN A 112 -0.67 -11.54 -1.02
N VAL A 113 -0.83 -11.40 -2.35
CA VAL A 113 -1.82 -10.49 -2.95
C VAL A 113 -3.25 -10.98 -2.67
N ALA A 114 -3.51 -12.30 -2.78
CA ALA A 114 -4.83 -12.88 -2.49
C ALA A 114 -5.25 -12.62 -1.04
N SER A 115 -4.36 -12.85 -0.07
CA SER A 115 -4.60 -12.53 1.34
C SER A 115 -4.93 -11.06 1.55
N GLY A 116 -4.16 -10.16 0.94
CA GLY A 116 -4.41 -8.71 1.00
C GLY A 116 -5.75 -8.28 0.39
N HIS A 117 -6.16 -8.87 -0.74
CA HIS A 117 -7.45 -8.59 -1.37
C HIS A 117 -8.64 -9.06 -0.51
N LEU A 118 -8.46 -10.11 0.27
CA LEU A 118 -9.45 -10.60 1.22
C LEU A 118 -9.38 -9.88 2.58
N GLY A 119 -8.64 -8.78 2.64
CA GLY A 119 -8.54 -7.92 3.81
C GLY A 119 -7.65 -8.47 4.93
N ASP A 120 -6.83 -9.47 4.64
CA ASP A 120 -5.92 -10.13 5.59
C ASP A 120 -6.65 -10.70 6.84
N LYS A 121 -7.89 -11.19 6.62
CA LYS A 121 -8.79 -11.68 7.67
C LYS A 121 -9.13 -13.15 7.43
N PRO A 122 -8.87 -14.04 8.40
CA PRO A 122 -9.21 -15.47 8.29
C PRO A 122 -10.70 -15.68 7.99
N GLU A 123 -11.57 -14.86 8.57
CA GLU A 123 -13.03 -14.98 8.42
C GLU A 123 -13.47 -14.76 6.96
N THR A 124 -12.83 -13.84 6.25
CA THR A 124 -13.13 -13.57 4.83
C THR A 124 -12.64 -14.70 3.94
N ILE A 125 -11.48 -15.27 4.26
CA ILE A 125 -10.91 -16.43 3.56
C ILE A 125 -11.81 -17.64 3.75
N MET A 126 -12.29 -17.89 4.96
CA MET A 126 -13.24 -18.98 5.25
C MET A 126 -14.55 -18.83 4.48
N LYS A 127 -15.10 -17.62 4.38
CA LYS A 127 -16.30 -17.38 3.56
C LYS A 127 -16.09 -17.70 2.09
N LEU A 128 -14.92 -17.36 1.55
CA LEU A 128 -14.57 -17.72 0.17
C LEU A 128 -14.46 -19.24 0.02
N TYR A 129 -13.80 -19.91 0.95
CA TYR A 129 -13.71 -21.37 0.98
C TYR A 129 -15.10 -22.03 1.00
N GLU A 130 -15.99 -21.61 1.92
CA GLU A 130 -17.37 -22.09 2.03
C GLU A 130 -18.17 -21.85 0.74
N TYR A 131 -17.98 -20.70 0.09
CA TYR A 131 -18.59 -20.40 -1.19
C TYR A 131 -18.12 -21.37 -2.29
N MET A 132 -16.83 -21.69 -2.33
CA MET A 132 -16.24 -22.55 -3.37
C MET A 132 -16.67 -24.01 -3.24
N ILE A 133 -16.85 -24.50 -2.02
CA ILE A 133 -17.26 -25.90 -1.76
C ILE A 133 -18.77 -26.12 -1.79
N LYS A 134 -19.59 -25.07 -1.95
CA LYS A 134 -21.04 -25.24 -2.11
C LYS A 134 -21.34 -26.07 -3.36
N GLU A 135 -21.96 -27.21 -3.15
CA GLU A 135 -22.54 -27.96 -4.26
C GLU A 135 -23.65 -27.10 -4.90
N LYS A 136 -23.62 -27.00 -6.24
CA LYS A 136 -24.60 -26.27 -7.02
C LYS A 136 -25.70 -27.22 -7.44
#